data_5799fde8f7ab149a0816001403e67937
#
_entry.id   5799fde8f7ab149a0816001403e67937
#
_cell.length_a   1.000
_cell.length_b   1.000
_cell.length_c   1.000
_cell.angle_alpha   90.00
_cell.angle_beta   90.00
_cell.angle_gamma   90.00
#
_symmetry.space_group_name_H-M   'P 1'
#
loop_
_entity.id
_entity.type
_entity.pdbx_description
1 polymer ?
#
loop_
_entity_poly.entity_id
_entity_poly.type
_entity_poly.pdbx_seq_one_letter_code
_entity_poly.pdbx_strand_id
1 'polypeptide(L)'
;SLTGGDVKYKTRSLSLEFETPEQDYYDWSIRVSEIANYLTGRKCKIILDNDPGFYYIGRLNVEVEKTNRVEGIITLSGNVEPYKFEKFSSLEPWEWDSFNFKTGIIRNYKNIIVNGTYSLRIPGRRKRIVPVISCDESVQVSYEGTTYTLSPGKNKVFGICIKEGENILTFSGNATV
;
A
#
# COMPACT_ATOMS: atom_id res chain seq x y z
N SER A 1 -5.20 10.03 32.70
CA SER A 1 -4.59 10.61 31.50
C SER A 1 -4.01 9.46 30.67
N LEU A 2 -4.76 9.05 29.63
CA LEU A 2 -4.27 8.08 28.65
C LEU A 2 -3.29 8.84 27.74
N THR A 3 -2.02 8.71 28.01
CA THR A 3 -0.93 9.18 27.14
C THR A 3 -1.08 8.46 25.82
N GLY A 4 -1.38 9.21 24.75
CA GLY A 4 -1.59 8.70 23.42
C GLY A 4 -0.31 8.14 22.81
N GLY A 5 0.02 6.90 23.15
CA GLY A 5 1.01 6.12 22.45
C GLY A 5 0.45 5.69 21.09
N ASP A 6 1.27 5.76 20.04
CA ASP A 6 0.90 5.28 18.72
C ASP A 6 0.46 3.83 18.79
N VAL A 7 -0.72 3.53 18.26
CA VAL A 7 -1.22 2.16 18.16
C VAL A 7 -0.31 1.37 17.22
N LYS A 8 0.41 0.39 17.78
CA LYS A 8 1.22 -0.55 17.00
C LYS A 8 0.37 -1.74 16.61
N TYR A 9 0.21 -1.96 15.33
CA TYR A 9 -0.49 -3.12 14.79
C TYR A 9 0.48 -4.28 14.59
N LYS A 10 0.03 -5.48 14.99
CA LYS A 10 0.78 -6.73 14.73
C LYS A 10 0.56 -7.18 13.28
N THR A 11 1.47 -8.00 12.77
CA THR A 11 1.28 -8.73 11.50
C THR A 11 -0.02 -9.52 11.52
N ARG A 12 -0.60 -9.74 10.34
CA ARG A 12 -1.83 -10.49 10.14
C ARG A 12 -1.49 -11.84 9.54
N SER A 13 -2.15 -12.90 9.98
CA SER A 13 -2.11 -14.19 9.30
C SER A 13 -2.96 -14.14 8.04
N LEU A 14 -2.44 -14.72 6.98
CA LEU A 14 -3.16 -14.95 5.73
C LEU A 14 -3.02 -16.43 5.40
N SER A 15 -4.13 -17.08 5.03
CA SER A 15 -4.17 -18.44 4.51
C SER A 15 -5.05 -18.46 3.28
N LEU A 16 -4.53 -19.03 2.20
CA LEU A 16 -5.18 -19.14 0.90
C LEU A 16 -5.09 -20.61 0.49
N GLU A 17 -6.22 -21.19 0.14
CA GLU A 17 -6.32 -22.57 -0.32
C GLU A 17 -6.66 -22.59 -1.80
N PHE A 18 -5.97 -23.44 -2.54
CA PHE A 18 -6.15 -23.64 -3.98
C PHE A 18 -6.33 -25.11 -4.27
N GLU A 19 -7.38 -25.44 -4.96
CA GLU A 19 -7.54 -26.76 -5.57
C GLU A 19 -6.74 -26.83 -6.87
N THR A 20 -6.12 -27.98 -7.11
CA THR A 20 -5.31 -28.19 -8.31
C THR A 20 -5.98 -29.21 -9.21
N PRO A 21 -6.08 -28.95 -10.53
CA PRO A 21 -6.76 -29.82 -11.45
C PRO A 21 -5.93 -31.02 -11.90
N GLU A 22 -4.66 -31.09 -11.52
CA GLU A 22 -3.73 -32.14 -11.94
C GLU A 22 -4.13 -33.50 -11.36
N GLN A 23 -4.53 -34.41 -12.24
CA GLN A 23 -4.91 -35.77 -11.88
C GLN A 23 -3.70 -36.70 -11.69
N ASP A 24 -2.62 -36.43 -12.42
CA ASP A 24 -1.38 -37.19 -12.28
C ASP A 24 -0.51 -36.65 -11.15
N TYR A 25 0.06 -37.55 -10.35
CA TYR A 25 0.91 -37.17 -9.20
C TYR A 25 2.20 -36.47 -9.66
N TYR A 26 2.75 -36.87 -10.79
CA TYR A 26 3.99 -36.29 -11.31
C TYR A 26 3.78 -34.84 -11.73
N ASP A 27 2.74 -34.58 -12.52
CA ASP A 27 2.41 -33.22 -12.94
C ASP A 27 2.07 -32.32 -11.73
N TRP A 28 1.34 -32.86 -10.77
CA TRP A 28 1.05 -32.15 -9.53
C TRP A 28 2.33 -31.81 -8.74
N SER A 29 3.28 -32.76 -8.63
CA SER A 29 4.52 -32.54 -7.91
C SER A 29 5.41 -31.48 -8.56
N ILE A 30 5.40 -31.41 -9.90
CA ILE A 30 6.07 -30.35 -10.67
C ILE A 30 5.43 -29.00 -10.35
N ARG A 31 4.11 -28.90 -10.40
CA ARG A 31 3.37 -27.67 -10.09
C ARG A 31 3.65 -27.17 -8.67
N VAL A 32 3.62 -28.04 -7.70
CA VAL A 32 3.97 -27.73 -6.30
C VAL A 32 5.39 -27.21 -6.20
N SER A 33 6.34 -27.86 -6.87
CA SER A 33 7.74 -27.45 -6.85
C SER A 33 7.95 -26.07 -7.48
N GLU A 34 7.27 -25.77 -8.59
CA GLU A 34 7.31 -24.46 -9.22
C GLU A 34 6.80 -23.35 -8.28
N ILE A 35 5.64 -23.59 -7.64
CA ILE A 35 5.04 -22.64 -6.70
C ILE A 35 5.95 -22.43 -5.49
N ALA A 36 6.47 -23.52 -4.92
CA ALA A 36 7.37 -23.46 -3.76
C ALA A 36 8.66 -22.69 -4.10
N ASN A 37 9.27 -22.96 -5.26
CA ASN A 37 10.48 -22.25 -5.72
C ASN A 37 10.23 -20.77 -5.99
N TYR A 38 9.02 -20.41 -6.44
CA TYR A 38 8.66 -19.02 -6.67
C TYR A 38 8.43 -18.25 -5.36
N LEU A 39 7.77 -18.85 -4.37
CA LEU A 39 7.31 -18.18 -3.15
C LEU A 39 8.28 -18.28 -1.97
N THR A 40 8.97 -19.42 -1.81
CA THR A 40 9.75 -19.72 -0.60
C THR A 40 10.84 -18.66 -0.35
N GLY A 41 10.82 -18.11 0.86
CA GLY A 41 11.79 -17.10 1.32
C GLY A 41 11.60 -15.69 0.72
N ARG A 42 10.71 -15.52 -0.24
CA ARG A 42 10.50 -14.23 -0.92
C ARG A 42 9.43 -13.38 -0.23
N LYS A 43 9.65 -12.08 -0.22
CA LYS A 43 8.62 -11.11 0.16
C LYS A 43 7.77 -10.83 -1.07
N CYS A 44 6.48 -11.16 -1.00
CA CYS A 44 5.56 -11.11 -2.12
C CYS A 44 4.54 -9.97 -1.94
N LYS A 45 4.04 -9.46 -3.06
CA LYS A 45 2.79 -8.70 -3.12
C LYS A 45 1.65 -9.67 -3.42
N ILE A 46 0.62 -9.63 -2.59
CA ILE A 46 -0.53 -10.53 -2.66
C ILE A 46 -1.74 -9.68 -2.97
N ILE A 47 -2.34 -9.89 -4.13
CA ILE A 47 -3.56 -9.23 -4.59
C ILE A 47 -4.67 -10.27 -4.54
N LEU A 48 -5.78 -9.92 -3.89
CA LEU A 48 -6.95 -10.78 -3.84
C LEU A 48 -7.95 -10.34 -4.91
N ASP A 49 -8.54 -11.29 -5.63
CA ASP A 49 -9.48 -11.00 -6.73
C ASP A 49 -10.73 -10.25 -6.28
N ASN A 50 -11.14 -10.42 -5.02
CA ASN A 50 -12.25 -9.69 -4.42
C ASN A 50 -11.88 -8.28 -3.94
N ASP A 51 -10.59 -7.90 -3.98
CA ASP A 51 -10.10 -6.57 -3.59
C ASP A 51 -8.93 -6.11 -4.48
N PRO A 52 -9.13 -6.04 -5.82
CA PRO A 52 -8.06 -5.87 -6.80
C PRO A 52 -7.34 -4.50 -6.74
N GLY A 53 -7.94 -3.51 -6.07
CA GLY A 53 -7.34 -2.18 -5.85
C GLY A 53 -6.27 -2.14 -4.77
N PHE A 54 -6.06 -3.25 -4.05
CA PHE A 54 -5.13 -3.32 -2.94
C PHE A 54 -4.24 -4.55 -3.00
N TYR A 55 -3.13 -4.51 -2.28
CA TYR A 55 -2.25 -5.66 -2.08
C TYR A 55 -1.76 -5.73 -0.64
N TYR A 56 -1.48 -6.96 -0.20
CA TYR A 56 -0.74 -7.22 1.03
C TYR A 56 0.73 -7.47 0.72
N ILE A 57 1.59 -7.26 1.70
CA ILE A 57 3.02 -7.57 1.60
C ILE A 57 3.35 -8.57 2.70
N GLY A 58 3.94 -9.70 2.33
CA GLY A 58 4.33 -10.73 3.29
C GLY A 58 5.17 -11.84 2.69
N ARG A 59 5.47 -12.84 3.52
CA ARG A 59 6.08 -14.10 3.10
C ARG A 59 5.10 -15.20 3.37
N LEU A 60 4.92 -16.07 2.36
CA LEU A 60 4.05 -17.22 2.44
C LEU A 60 4.87 -18.50 2.43
N ASN A 61 4.44 -19.45 3.21
CA ASN A 61 4.88 -20.84 3.16
C ASN A 61 3.92 -21.62 2.27
N VAL A 62 4.42 -22.66 1.63
CA VAL A 62 3.65 -23.55 0.79
C VAL A 62 3.47 -24.87 1.55
N GLU A 63 2.25 -25.20 1.86
CA GLU A 63 1.84 -26.47 2.44
C GLU A 63 0.98 -27.21 1.41
N VAL A 64 1.14 -28.50 1.28
CA VAL A 64 0.49 -29.27 0.24
C VAL A 64 -0.10 -30.53 0.80
N GLU A 65 -1.29 -30.87 0.33
CA GLU A 65 -1.97 -32.10 0.64
C GLU A 65 -2.53 -32.71 -0.66
N LYS A 66 -2.27 -33.99 -0.89
CA LYS A 66 -2.89 -34.74 -1.97
C LYS A 66 -3.58 -35.96 -1.39
N THR A 67 -4.88 -35.84 -1.22
CA THR A 67 -5.70 -36.82 -0.53
C THR A 67 -6.06 -38.00 -1.43
N ASN A 68 -6.16 -37.77 -2.74
CA ASN A 68 -6.46 -38.82 -3.74
C ASN A 68 -5.91 -38.44 -5.12
N ARG A 69 -6.23 -39.23 -6.16
CA ARG A 69 -5.76 -38.98 -7.53
C ARG A 69 -6.35 -37.73 -8.17
N VAL A 70 -7.47 -37.24 -7.67
CA VAL A 70 -8.27 -36.17 -8.32
C VAL A 70 -8.10 -34.85 -7.59
N GLU A 71 -7.90 -34.90 -6.28
CA GLU A 71 -7.89 -33.71 -5.43
C GLU A 71 -6.50 -33.47 -4.85
N GLY A 72 -5.88 -32.37 -5.25
CA GLY A 72 -4.69 -31.81 -4.62
C GLY A 72 -5.01 -30.43 -4.09
N ILE A 73 -4.63 -30.16 -2.85
CA ILE A 73 -4.79 -28.87 -2.20
C ILE A 73 -3.43 -28.25 -1.97
N ILE A 74 -3.28 -27.01 -2.35
CA ILE A 74 -2.11 -26.19 -2.04
C ILE A 74 -2.56 -25.08 -1.12
N THR A 75 -2.00 -25.03 0.08
CA THR A 75 -2.26 -23.98 1.06
C THR A 75 -1.07 -23.04 1.12
N LEU A 76 -1.31 -21.76 0.84
CA LEU A 76 -0.34 -20.70 1.02
C LEU A 76 -0.63 -19.98 2.35
N SER A 77 0.20 -20.18 3.34
CA SER A 77 0.01 -19.61 4.67
C SER A 77 1.19 -18.72 5.09
N GLY A 78 0.91 -17.67 5.86
CA GLY A 78 2.00 -16.83 6.36
C GLY A 78 1.57 -15.53 7.00
N ASN A 79 2.55 -14.70 7.31
CA ASN A 79 2.35 -13.42 7.95
C ASN A 79 2.54 -12.28 6.96
N VAL A 80 1.55 -11.41 6.89
CA VAL A 80 1.58 -10.20 6.07
C VAL A 80 1.63 -8.95 6.95
N GLU A 81 2.05 -7.84 6.38
CA GLU A 81 2.02 -6.55 7.05
C GLU A 81 0.58 -6.20 7.50
N PRO A 82 0.41 -5.46 8.60
CA PRO A 82 -0.92 -5.22 9.18
C PRO A 82 -1.84 -4.38 8.30
N TYR A 83 -1.27 -3.67 7.34
CA TYR A 83 -1.98 -2.81 6.42
C TYR A 83 -1.98 -3.38 5.01
N LYS A 84 -3.06 -3.17 4.28
CA LYS A 84 -3.08 -3.31 2.83
C LYS A 84 -2.64 -2.00 2.20
N PHE A 85 -1.99 -2.11 1.06
CA PHE A 85 -1.46 -0.99 0.28
C PHE A 85 -2.32 -0.79 -0.96
N GLU A 86 -2.54 0.43 -1.34
CA GLU A 86 -3.21 0.75 -2.60
C GLU A 86 -2.30 0.37 -3.79
N LYS A 87 -2.90 -0.23 -4.81
CA LYS A 87 -2.18 -0.65 -6.03
C LYS A 87 -1.70 0.54 -6.83
N PHE A 88 -2.51 1.59 -6.87
CA PHE A 88 -2.22 2.82 -7.60
C PHE A 88 -1.66 3.89 -6.67
N SER A 89 -0.68 4.62 -7.17
CA SER A 89 -0.10 5.75 -6.45
C SER A 89 -1.01 6.99 -6.62
N SER A 90 -0.90 7.95 -5.70
CA SER A 90 -1.60 9.24 -5.81
C SER A 90 -1.13 10.08 -7.02
N LEU A 91 -0.06 9.66 -7.70
CA LEU A 91 0.48 10.31 -8.90
C LEU A 91 0.00 9.69 -10.20
N GLU A 92 -0.69 8.55 -10.13
CA GLU A 92 -1.24 7.88 -11.31
C GLU A 92 -2.62 8.47 -11.66
N PRO A 93 -3.01 8.46 -12.96
CA PRO A 93 -4.35 8.80 -13.37
C PRO A 93 -5.38 7.94 -12.63
N TRP A 94 -6.47 8.55 -12.25
CA TRP A 94 -7.56 7.84 -11.61
C TRP A 94 -8.33 7.00 -12.64
N GLU A 95 -8.54 5.72 -12.32
CA GLU A 95 -9.28 4.79 -13.16
C GLU A 95 -10.54 4.28 -12.45
N TRP A 96 -11.66 4.20 -13.19
CA TRP A 96 -12.96 3.79 -12.68
C TRP A 96 -13.00 2.31 -12.28
N ASP A 97 -12.35 1.44 -13.04
CA ASP A 97 -12.46 -0.02 -12.90
C ASP A 97 -11.92 -0.57 -11.58
N SER A 98 -10.97 0.11 -10.96
CA SER A 98 -10.36 -0.29 -9.69
C SER A 98 -10.83 0.51 -8.48
N PHE A 99 -11.77 1.47 -8.68
CA PHE A 99 -12.19 2.38 -7.63
C PHE A 99 -13.33 1.79 -6.79
N ASN A 100 -13.11 1.72 -5.48
CA ASN A 100 -14.15 1.33 -4.54
C ASN A 100 -14.96 2.55 -4.09
N PHE A 101 -16.17 2.70 -4.60
CA PHE A 101 -17.06 3.83 -4.31
C PHE A 101 -17.48 3.97 -2.84
N LYS A 102 -17.37 2.92 -2.03
CA LYS A 102 -17.69 2.97 -0.60
C LYS A 102 -16.51 3.43 0.26
N THR A 103 -15.30 3.09 -0.12
CA THR A 103 -14.11 3.31 0.73
C THR A 103 -12.96 3.99 0.02
N GLY A 104 -13.05 4.18 -1.29
CA GLY A 104 -12.02 4.82 -2.10
C GLY A 104 -11.94 6.31 -1.80
N ILE A 105 -10.74 6.85 -1.89
CA ILE A 105 -10.45 8.28 -1.80
C ILE A 105 -9.83 8.69 -3.13
N ILE A 106 -10.47 9.61 -3.82
CA ILE A 106 -9.88 10.22 -5.02
C ILE A 106 -8.74 11.12 -4.57
N ARG A 107 -7.54 10.84 -5.04
CA ARG A 107 -6.34 11.63 -4.77
C ARG A 107 -5.81 12.15 -6.08
N ASN A 108 -5.90 13.44 -6.26
CA ASN A 108 -5.26 14.13 -7.38
C ASN A 108 -4.25 15.12 -6.79
N TYR A 109 -3.07 14.62 -6.50
CA TYR A 109 -1.96 15.39 -5.89
C TYR A 109 -0.83 15.60 -6.89
N LYS A 110 -1.17 15.63 -8.16
CA LYS A 110 -0.22 15.79 -9.27
C LYS A 110 -0.34 17.15 -9.91
N ASN A 111 0.80 17.77 -10.18
CA ASN A 111 0.90 19.03 -10.90
C ASN A 111 0.06 20.18 -10.27
N ILE A 112 0.15 20.29 -8.96
CA ILE A 112 -0.51 21.36 -8.21
C ILE A 112 0.27 22.65 -8.44
N ILE A 113 -0.35 23.61 -9.09
CA ILE A 113 0.27 24.93 -9.32
C ILE A 113 0.08 25.77 -8.05
N VAL A 114 1.19 26.13 -7.43
CA VAL A 114 1.26 27.07 -6.32
C VAL A 114 1.66 28.42 -6.88
N ASN A 115 0.78 29.42 -6.75
CA ASN A 115 1.05 30.80 -7.09
C ASN A 115 0.60 31.68 -5.91
N GLY A 116 1.57 32.08 -5.10
CA GLY A 116 1.33 32.70 -3.81
C GLY A 116 1.05 31.68 -2.72
N THR A 117 -0.20 31.37 -2.42
CA THR A 117 -0.57 30.41 -1.36
C THR A 117 -1.59 29.41 -1.86
N TYR A 118 -1.36 28.12 -1.55
CA TYR A 118 -2.27 27.03 -1.88
C TYR A 118 -2.42 26.07 -0.70
N SER A 119 -3.65 25.75 -0.30
CA SER A 119 -3.92 24.79 0.78
C SER A 119 -4.45 23.48 0.23
N LEU A 120 -3.71 22.40 0.48
CA LEU A 120 -4.03 21.04 0.08
C LEU A 120 -4.61 20.27 1.27
N ARG A 121 -5.80 19.71 1.10
CA ARG A 121 -6.44 18.82 2.09
C ARG A 121 -6.12 17.37 1.77
N ILE A 122 -5.57 16.66 2.73
CA ILE A 122 -5.19 15.26 2.60
C ILE A 122 -5.94 14.44 3.66
N PRO A 123 -6.90 13.60 3.26
CA PRO A 123 -7.54 12.67 4.17
C PRO A 123 -6.57 11.56 4.53
N GLY A 124 -6.17 11.51 5.80
CA GLY A 124 -5.29 10.49 6.33
C GLY A 124 -6.05 9.29 6.89
N ARG A 125 -5.41 8.14 6.89
CA ARG A 125 -5.91 6.90 7.48
C ARG A 125 -5.15 6.57 8.77
N ARG A 126 -5.53 5.47 9.44
CA ARG A 126 -4.93 5.01 10.71
C ARG A 126 -3.42 4.89 10.69
N LYS A 127 -2.84 4.48 9.55
CA LYS A 127 -1.39 4.45 9.39
C LYS A 127 -0.88 5.85 9.12
N ARG A 128 -0.05 6.37 10.01
CA ARG A 128 0.67 7.62 9.80
C ARG A 128 1.67 7.48 8.66
N ILE A 129 1.75 8.49 7.81
CA ILE A 129 2.61 8.49 6.63
C ILE A 129 3.37 9.82 6.56
N VAL A 130 4.68 9.72 6.37
CA VAL A 130 5.50 10.86 5.97
C VAL A 130 5.49 10.90 4.44
N PRO A 131 4.85 11.90 3.81
CA PRO A 131 4.77 11.98 2.36
C PRO A 131 6.14 12.31 1.76
N VAL A 132 6.33 11.91 0.50
CA VAL A 132 7.38 12.46 -0.34
C VAL A 132 6.74 13.52 -1.22
N ILE A 133 7.21 14.75 -1.10
CA ILE A 133 6.71 15.91 -1.84
C ILE A 133 7.75 16.27 -2.88
N SER A 134 7.33 16.34 -4.15
CA SER A 134 8.19 16.77 -5.25
C SER A 134 7.78 18.18 -5.68
N CYS A 135 8.74 19.05 -5.92
CA CYS A 135 8.49 20.39 -6.46
C CYS A 135 9.55 20.73 -7.51
N ASP A 136 9.20 21.57 -8.49
CA ASP A 136 10.09 22.04 -9.54
C ASP A 136 11.00 23.18 -9.05
N GLU A 137 10.45 24.05 -8.19
CA GLU A 137 11.13 25.19 -7.61
C GLU A 137 11.08 25.14 -6.08
N SER A 138 11.87 25.98 -5.42
CA SER A 138 11.87 26.09 -3.96
C SER A 138 10.53 26.67 -3.48
N VAL A 139 9.88 25.98 -2.53
CA VAL A 139 8.57 26.36 -1.99
C VAL A 139 8.53 26.08 -0.50
N GLN A 140 7.80 26.89 0.24
CA GLN A 140 7.55 26.64 1.66
C GLN A 140 6.28 25.81 1.83
N VAL A 141 6.27 24.93 2.83
CA VAL A 141 5.08 24.18 3.25
C VAL A 141 4.89 24.30 4.75
N SER A 142 3.70 24.70 5.16
CA SER A 142 3.30 24.76 6.56
C SER A 142 2.37 23.59 6.89
N TYR A 143 2.68 22.93 8.00
CA TYR A 143 1.90 21.83 8.54
C TYR A 143 1.85 21.92 10.08
N GLU A 144 0.66 21.87 10.67
CA GLU A 144 0.46 21.97 12.13
C GLU A 144 1.23 23.14 12.79
N GLY A 145 1.23 24.30 12.13
CA GLY A 145 1.89 25.51 12.64
C GLY A 145 3.40 25.58 12.43
N THR A 146 4.02 24.57 11.87
CA THR A 146 5.46 24.57 11.54
C THR A 146 5.65 24.71 10.04
N THR A 147 6.58 25.58 9.63
CA THR A 147 6.92 25.82 8.22
C THR A 147 8.25 25.19 7.86
N TYR A 148 8.29 24.51 6.74
CA TYR A 148 9.46 23.84 6.17
C TYR A 148 9.73 24.39 4.78
N THR A 149 11.00 24.50 4.42
CA THR A 149 11.42 24.88 3.06
C THR A 149 11.71 23.59 2.29
N LEU A 150 11.07 23.44 1.13
CA LEU A 150 11.33 22.34 0.20
C LEU A 150 12.29 22.85 -0.89
N SER A 151 13.27 22.04 -1.25
CA SER A 151 14.15 22.29 -2.39
C SER A 151 13.61 21.64 -3.66
N PRO A 152 13.99 22.11 -4.85
CA PRO A 152 13.61 21.45 -6.09
C PRO A 152 13.93 19.95 -6.07
N GLY A 153 12.99 19.12 -6.57
CA GLY A 153 13.07 17.68 -6.56
C GLY A 153 12.26 17.04 -5.42
N LYS A 154 12.67 15.83 -5.00
CA LYS A 154 11.95 15.01 -4.00
C LYS A 154 12.39 15.37 -2.58
N ASN A 155 11.43 15.74 -1.75
CA ASN A 155 11.63 16.10 -0.35
C ASN A 155 10.88 15.12 0.56
N LYS A 156 11.54 14.67 1.62
CA LYS A 156 10.92 13.86 2.69
C LYS A 156 11.16 14.55 4.02
N VAL A 157 10.14 15.25 4.52
CA VAL A 157 10.20 16.03 5.76
C VAL A 157 9.52 15.23 6.86
N PHE A 158 10.28 14.73 7.83
CA PHE A 158 9.75 13.88 8.91
C PHE A 158 8.78 14.60 9.85
N GLY A 159 8.84 15.93 9.91
CA GLY A 159 7.88 16.73 10.66
C GLY A 159 6.50 16.82 10.01
N ILE A 160 6.38 16.50 8.72
CA ILE A 160 5.11 16.41 8.01
C ILE A 160 4.63 14.96 8.09
N CYS A 161 3.77 14.68 9.06
CA CYS A 161 3.27 13.34 9.31
C CYS A 161 1.74 13.31 9.19
N ILE A 162 1.24 12.83 8.05
CA ILE A 162 -0.20 12.70 7.78
C ILE A 162 -0.81 11.70 8.77
N LYS A 163 -1.75 12.16 9.57
CA LYS A 163 -2.46 11.43 10.63
C LYS A 163 -3.86 11.04 10.17
N GLU A 164 -4.52 10.18 10.93
CA GLU A 164 -5.94 9.85 10.69
C GLU A 164 -6.81 11.11 10.75
N GLY A 165 -7.73 11.23 9.80
CA GLY A 165 -8.58 12.41 9.65
C GLY A 165 -8.08 13.39 8.60
N GLU A 166 -8.52 14.63 8.68
CA GLU A 166 -8.15 15.68 7.74
C GLU A 166 -6.79 16.30 8.10
N ASN A 167 -5.91 16.38 7.13
CA ASN A 167 -4.62 17.08 7.26
C ASN A 167 -4.57 18.19 6.21
N ILE A 168 -4.07 19.36 6.60
CA ILE A 168 -3.94 20.52 5.71
C ILE A 168 -2.47 20.87 5.58
N LEU A 169 -1.98 20.84 4.34
CA LEU A 169 -0.66 21.36 3.96
C LEU A 169 -0.86 22.67 3.23
N THR A 170 -0.26 23.74 3.73
CA THR A 170 -0.31 25.06 3.09
C THR A 170 1.02 25.37 2.44
N PHE A 171 1.04 25.41 1.12
CA PHE A 171 2.20 25.78 0.33
C PHE A 171 2.23 27.29 0.11
N SER A 172 3.44 27.88 0.11
CA SER A 172 3.66 29.31 -0.13
C SER A 172 4.87 29.51 -1.03
N GLY A 173 4.68 30.21 -2.15
CA GLY A 173 5.71 30.47 -3.17
C GLY A 173 5.15 30.35 -4.57
N ASN A 174 6.04 30.11 -5.53
CA ASN A 174 5.69 29.91 -6.94
C ASN A 174 6.38 28.63 -7.41
N ALA A 175 5.65 27.52 -7.50
CA ALA A 175 6.16 26.23 -7.87
C ALA A 175 5.04 25.31 -8.35
N THR A 176 5.41 24.24 -9.03
CA THR A 176 4.54 23.07 -9.27
C THR A 176 4.92 21.95 -8.29
N VAL A 177 3.93 21.47 -7.55
CA VAL A 177 4.10 20.44 -6.51
C VAL A 177 3.39 19.17 -6.92
#